data_3872bd520728c6c30e97da278c565d6c
#
_entry.id   3872bd520728c6c30e97da278c565d6c
#
_cell.length_a   1.000
_cell.length_b   1.000
_cell.length_c   1.000
_cell.angle_alpha   90.00
_cell.angle_beta   90.00
_cell.angle_gamma   90.00
#
_symmetry.space_group_name_H-M   'P 1'
#
loop_
_entity.id
_entity.type
_entity.pdbx_description
1 polymer ?
#
loop_
_entity_poly.entity_id
_entity_poly.type
_entity_poly.pdbx_seq_one_letter_code
_entity_poly.pdbx_strand_id
1 'polypeptide(L)'
;LLKQVTTAEREISTRQAQLKSEERDAAKLVAQKKQQKAAIEAGLQQRRDLLSSTKGELGHLLHERQVHQQQAAAAAAAALAQQQQQQQEQQAPPPSNGGGSTGSSGGGGTYNPPPAGTLGQQAAAIAQQYLGVPYVWGGASPSGFDCSGLVVYVYGRLGVSLPHYTVSLWSSGAHVSRDQLAPGDLVFFYSLDHVGIYLGGGLFIHAPHTGTVVQISSLNSSWYSSAYDGAVRISG
;
A
#
# COMPACT_ATOMS: atom_id res chain seq x y z
N LEU A 1 28.68 77.01 -24.20
CA LEU A 1 29.16 75.68 -24.63
C LEU A 1 30.04 75.01 -23.52
N LEU A 2 31.14 75.63 -23.04
CA LEU A 2 32.03 75.03 -22.01
C LEU A 2 31.31 74.71 -20.71
N LYS A 3 30.44 75.60 -20.18
CA LYS A 3 29.64 75.36 -18.97
C LYS A 3 28.64 74.18 -19.10
N GLN A 4 28.09 73.97 -20.29
CA GLN A 4 27.15 72.88 -20.58
C GLN A 4 27.87 71.51 -20.63
N VAL A 5 29.10 71.47 -21.17
CA VAL A 5 29.94 70.29 -21.21
C VAL A 5 30.33 69.86 -19.81
N THR A 6 30.77 70.78 -18.95
CA THR A 6 31.15 70.48 -17.58
C THR A 6 29.97 70.00 -16.69
N THR A 7 28.74 70.51 -16.98
CA THR A 7 27.55 70.03 -16.30
C THR A 7 27.19 68.62 -16.73
N ALA A 8 27.23 68.32 -18.05
CA ALA A 8 26.99 66.97 -18.56
C ALA A 8 28.01 65.95 -18.07
N GLU A 9 29.29 66.32 -17.99
CA GLU A 9 30.32 65.43 -17.40
C GLU A 9 30.05 65.08 -15.92
N ARG A 10 29.61 66.07 -15.11
CA ARG A 10 29.22 65.83 -13.71
C ARG A 10 28.00 64.93 -13.61
N GLU A 11 27.00 65.12 -14.41
CA GLU A 11 25.78 64.27 -14.44
C GLU A 11 26.14 62.82 -14.83
N ILE A 12 26.99 62.62 -15.83
CA ILE A 12 27.49 61.30 -16.22
C ILE A 12 28.23 60.61 -15.07
N SER A 13 29.15 61.35 -14.44
CA SER A 13 29.95 60.83 -13.31
C SER A 13 29.02 60.42 -12.14
N THR A 14 28.03 61.24 -11.81
CA THR A 14 27.06 60.96 -10.74
C THR A 14 26.24 59.73 -11.08
N ARG A 15 25.79 59.60 -12.31
CA ARG A 15 25.00 58.45 -12.77
C ARG A 15 25.80 57.16 -12.83
N GLN A 16 27.09 57.23 -13.20
CA GLN A 16 27.99 56.08 -13.14
C GLN A 16 28.24 55.63 -11.69
N ALA A 17 28.41 56.55 -10.74
CA ALA A 17 28.55 56.23 -9.33
C ALA A 17 27.26 55.56 -8.77
N GLN A 18 26.12 56.04 -9.16
CA GLN A 18 24.82 55.45 -8.77
C GLN A 18 24.62 54.06 -9.32
N LEU A 19 24.87 53.83 -10.62
CA LEU A 19 24.78 52.50 -11.25
C LEU A 19 25.72 51.50 -10.55
N LYS A 20 26.96 51.93 -10.23
CA LYS A 20 27.92 51.07 -9.53
C LYS A 20 27.48 50.71 -8.10
N SER A 21 26.72 51.59 -7.45
CA SER A 21 26.08 51.30 -6.15
C SER A 21 24.94 50.29 -6.29
N GLU A 22 24.07 50.49 -7.28
CA GLU A 22 22.94 49.58 -7.57
C GLU A 22 23.41 48.19 -7.95
N GLU A 23 24.47 48.06 -8.76
CA GLU A 23 25.09 46.78 -9.09
C GLU A 23 25.62 46.04 -7.85
N ARG A 24 26.28 46.77 -6.92
CA ARG A 24 26.75 46.18 -5.66
C ARG A 24 25.61 45.69 -4.79
N ASP A 25 24.54 46.45 -4.70
CA ASP A 25 23.39 46.05 -3.89
C ASP A 25 22.59 44.91 -4.51
N ALA A 26 22.48 44.87 -5.83
CA ALA A 26 21.97 43.71 -6.55
C ALA A 26 22.82 42.45 -6.33
N ALA A 27 24.12 42.56 -6.39
CA ALA A 27 25.02 41.44 -6.12
C ALA A 27 24.88 40.91 -4.68
N LYS A 28 24.75 41.81 -3.67
CA LYS A 28 24.46 41.39 -2.28
C LYS A 28 23.15 40.66 -2.15
N LEU A 29 22.08 41.15 -2.79
CA LEU A 29 20.78 40.54 -2.77
C LEU A 29 20.79 39.13 -3.40
N VAL A 30 21.49 38.96 -4.53
CA VAL A 30 21.69 37.66 -5.17
C VAL A 30 22.42 36.69 -4.26
N ALA A 31 23.50 37.15 -3.58
CA ALA A 31 24.22 36.31 -2.64
C ALA A 31 23.35 35.88 -1.44
N GLN A 32 22.59 36.81 -0.88
CA GLN A 32 21.62 36.49 0.20
C GLN A 32 20.55 35.46 -0.25
N LYS A 33 19.98 35.64 -1.43
CA LYS A 33 18.98 34.68 -1.96
C LYS A 33 19.58 33.30 -2.21
N LYS A 34 20.83 33.24 -2.67
CA LYS A 34 21.56 31.96 -2.84
C LYS A 34 21.77 31.24 -1.50
N GLN A 35 22.12 31.97 -0.45
CA GLN A 35 22.27 31.41 0.89
C GLN A 35 20.92 30.92 1.46
N GLN A 36 19.85 31.70 1.30
CA GLN A 36 18.51 31.30 1.73
C GLN A 36 18.04 30.04 1.01
N LYS A 37 18.26 29.95 -0.31
CA LYS A 37 17.93 28.76 -1.08
C LYS A 37 18.67 27.53 -0.58
N ALA A 38 19.98 27.63 -0.34
CA ALA A 38 20.78 26.53 0.18
C ALA A 38 20.29 26.08 1.58
N ALA A 39 19.93 27.02 2.46
CA ALA A 39 19.38 26.69 3.77
C ALA A 39 18.02 25.97 3.69
N ILE A 40 17.15 26.39 2.77
CA ILE A 40 15.87 25.73 2.52
C ILE A 40 16.10 24.31 1.98
N GLU A 41 16.98 24.13 1.01
CA GLU A 41 17.32 22.82 0.46
C GLU A 41 17.87 21.87 1.53
N ALA A 42 18.77 22.35 2.38
CA ALA A 42 19.29 21.57 3.51
C ALA A 42 18.19 21.19 4.50
N GLY A 43 17.30 22.12 4.85
CA GLY A 43 16.15 21.85 5.72
C GLY A 43 15.17 20.85 5.14
N LEU A 44 14.92 20.89 3.83
CA LEU A 44 14.09 19.91 3.14
C LEU A 44 14.73 18.52 3.15
N GLN A 45 16.04 18.43 2.94
CA GLN A 45 16.76 17.16 3.01
C GLN A 45 16.68 16.55 4.41
N GLN A 46 16.96 17.34 5.44
CA GLN A 46 16.86 16.89 6.83
C GLN A 46 15.45 16.37 7.18
N ARG A 47 14.40 17.03 6.69
CA ARG A 47 13.03 16.55 6.88
C ARG A 47 12.74 15.25 6.16
N ARG A 48 13.28 15.05 4.95
CA ARG A 48 13.16 13.78 4.21
C ARG A 48 13.86 12.64 4.95
N ASP A 49 15.04 12.88 5.47
CA ASP A 49 15.81 11.89 6.22
C ASP A 49 15.08 11.49 7.51
N LEU A 50 14.54 12.48 8.23
CA LEU A 50 13.73 12.25 9.43
C LEU A 50 12.45 11.44 9.11
N LEU A 51 11.73 11.78 8.04
CA LEU A 51 10.56 11.03 7.60
C LEU A 51 10.90 9.59 7.23
N SER A 52 12.03 9.37 6.57
CA SER A 52 12.51 8.04 6.20
C SER A 52 12.84 7.21 7.46
N SER A 53 13.55 7.80 8.42
CA SER A 53 13.87 7.17 9.71
C SER A 53 12.61 6.81 10.50
N THR A 54 11.70 7.77 10.65
CA THR A 54 10.44 7.56 11.38
C THR A 54 9.56 6.49 10.71
N LYS A 55 9.51 6.46 9.36
CA LYS A 55 8.82 5.37 8.63
C LYS A 55 9.46 4.01 8.91
N GLY A 56 10.80 3.94 8.96
CA GLY A 56 11.53 2.71 9.28
C GLY A 56 11.22 2.21 10.69
N GLU A 57 11.29 3.08 11.68
CA GLU A 57 10.97 2.74 13.09
C GLU A 57 9.53 2.29 13.26
N LEU A 58 8.59 3.01 12.63
CA LEU A 58 7.18 2.64 12.67
C LEU A 58 6.94 1.28 12.00
N GLY A 59 7.58 1.01 10.88
CA GLY A 59 7.54 -0.28 10.20
C GLY A 59 8.04 -1.42 11.09
N HIS A 60 9.15 -1.21 11.80
CA HIS A 60 9.71 -2.18 12.74
C HIS A 60 8.75 -2.47 13.90
N LEU A 61 8.22 -1.44 14.55
CA LEU A 61 7.27 -1.58 15.66
C LEU A 61 5.97 -2.28 15.25
N LEU A 62 5.46 -1.96 14.04
CA LEU A 62 4.29 -2.64 13.50
C LEU A 62 4.56 -4.12 13.21
N HIS A 63 5.74 -4.44 12.71
CA HIS A 63 6.17 -5.82 12.47
C HIS A 63 6.28 -6.61 13.79
N GLU A 64 6.93 -6.07 14.80
CA GLU A 64 7.01 -6.71 16.14
C GLU A 64 5.62 -6.97 16.72
N ARG A 65 4.74 -5.97 16.66
CA ARG A 65 3.37 -6.12 17.14
C ARG A 65 2.61 -7.22 16.39
N GLN A 66 2.80 -7.30 15.06
CA GLN A 66 2.15 -8.32 14.24
C GLN A 66 2.66 -9.73 14.55
N VAL A 67 3.98 -9.90 14.73
CA VAL A 67 4.58 -11.17 15.16
C VAL A 67 4.01 -11.60 16.51
N HIS A 68 3.92 -10.70 17.47
CA HIS A 68 3.31 -10.99 18.77
C HIS A 68 1.84 -11.40 18.65
N GLN A 69 1.06 -10.73 17.81
CA GLN A 69 -0.35 -11.10 17.59
C GLN A 69 -0.49 -12.47 16.92
N GLN A 70 0.37 -12.80 15.95
CA GLN A 70 0.36 -14.11 15.30
C GLN A 70 0.74 -15.22 16.26
N GLN A 71 1.76 -15.01 17.12
CA GLN A 71 2.15 -15.96 18.14
C GLN A 71 1.03 -16.19 19.16
N ALA A 72 0.36 -15.12 19.60
CA ALA A 72 -0.78 -15.22 20.52
C ALA A 72 -1.97 -15.96 19.88
N ALA A 73 -2.27 -15.68 18.60
CA ALA A 73 -3.33 -16.37 17.86
C ALA A 73 -3.01 -17.86 17.65
N ALA A 74 -1.76 -18.20 17.32
CA ALA A 74 -1.29 -19.58 17.18
C ALA A 74 -1.36 -20.35 18.50
N ALA A 75 -0.97 -19.71 19.60
CA ALA A 75 -1.06 -20.30 20.95
C ALA A 75 -2.51 -20.54 21.36
N ALA A 76 -3.42 -19.59 21.08
CA ALA A 76 -4.86 -19.74 21.34
C ALA A 76 -5.48 -20.87 20.51
N ALA A 77 -5.10 -20.97 19.22
CA ALA A 77 -5.58 -22.05 18.35
C ALA A 77 -5.08 -23.42 18.82
N ALA A 78 -3.82 -23.53 19.26
CA ALA A 78 -3.27 -24.75 19.81
C ALA A 78 -3.97 -25.18 21.12
N ALA A 79 -4.27 -24.22 22.00
CA ALA A 79 -5.01 -24.47 23.23
C ALA A 79 -6.44 -24.96 22.95
N LEU A 80 -7.14 -24.37 21.98
CA LEU A 80 -8.47 -24.82 21.53
C LEU A 80 -8.43 -26.25 20.95
N ALA A 81 -7.42 -26.57 20.14
CA ALA A 81 -7.25 -27.89 19.56
C ALA A 81 -7.01 -28.96 20.65
N GLN A 82 -6.19 -28.66 21.66
CA GLN A 82 -5.98 -29.53 22.80
C GLN A 82 -7.26 -29.75 23.61
N GLN A 83 -8.06 -28.72 23.81
CA GLN A 83 -9.32 -28.81 24.53
C GLN A 83 -10.34 -29.68 23.77
N GLN A 84 -10.40 -29.58 22.44
CA GLN A 84 -11.24 -30.43 21.60
C GLN A 84 -10.81 -31.90 21.61
N GLN A 85 -9.49 -32.18 21.61
CA GLN A 85 -8.97 -33.55 21.75
C GLN A 85 -9.34 -34.19 23.08
N GLN A 86 -9.21 -33.46 24.18
CA GLN A 86 -9.58 -33.94 25.51
C GLN A 86 -11.10 -34.23 25.62
N GLN A 87 -11.94 -33.44 24.95
CA GLN A 87 -13.39 -33.69 24.92
C GLN A 87 -13.75 -34.91 24.05
N GLN A 88 -13.02 -35.18 22.96
CA GLN A 88 -13.20 -36.38 22.15
C GLN A 88 -12.75 -37.65 22.83
N GLU A 89 -11.66 -37.62 23.60
CA GLU A 89 -11.19 -38.76 24.39
C GLU A 89 -12.14 -39.14 25.51
N GLN A 90 -12.89 -38.17 26.06
CA GLN A 90 -13.90 -38.42 27.10
C GLN A 90 -15.24 -38.95 26.56
N GLN A 91 -15.48 -38.86 25.22
CA GLN A 91 -16.69 -39.28 24.58
C GLN A 91 -16.53 -40.51 23.64
N ALA A 92 -15.33 -41.12 23.62
CA ALA A 92 -15.07 -42.28 22.76
C ALA A 92 -15.79 -43.56 23.31
N PRO A 93 -16.66 -44.22 22.54
CA PRO A 93 -17.16 -45.55 22.84
C PRO A 93 -16.03 -46.56 22.63
N PRO A 94 -16.10 -47.77 23.30
CA PRO A 94 -15.03 -48.74 23.23
C PRO A 94 -14.82 -49.29 21.82
N PRO A 95 -13.60 -49.74 21.47
CA PRO A 95 -13.21 -50.04 20.09
C PRO A 95 -13.94 -51.23 19.53
N SER A 96 -14.68 -51.06 18.45
CA SER A 96 -15.13 -52.13 17.59
C SER A 96 -14.14 -52.35 16.47
N ASN A 97 -13.58 -53.51 16.41
CA ASN A 97 -12.63 -54.06 15.46
C ASN A 97 -13.33 -54.23 14.09
N GLY A 98 -12.73 -53.75 13.02
CA GLY A 98 -13.29 -53.96 11.64
C GLY A 98 -12.55 -53.22 10.54
N GLY A 99 -11.59 -53.80 9.99
CA GLY A 99 -10.92 -53.93 8.70
C GLY A 99 -11.12 -52.92 7.57
N GLY A 100 -9.98 -52.46 7.04
CA GLY A 100 -9.65 -52.49 5.61
C GLY A 100 -10.16 -51.39 4.72
N SER A 101 -9.33 -50.53 4.19
CA SER A 101 -8.92 -50.58 2.79
C SER A 101 -8.11 -49.35 2.35
N THR A 102 -7.02 -49.59 1.78
CA THR A 102 -6.07 -48.86 0.95
C THR A 102 -6.68 -47.97 -0.12
N GLY A 103 -5.95 -46.84 -0.38
CA GLY A 103 -6.13 -46.09 -1.63
C GLY A 103 -5.36 -44.80 -1.70
N SER A 104 -4.11 -44.88 -2.01
CA SER A 104 -3.33 -44.30 -3.11
C SER A 104 -3.18 -42.78 -3.23
N SER A 105 -1.91 -42.39 -3.14
CA SER A 105 -1.27 -41.16 -3.61
C SER A 105 -1.65 -40.74 -5.02
N GLY A 106 -1.71 -39.44 -5.23
CA GLY A 106 -1.70 -38.81 -6.53
C GLY A 106 -1.39 -37.32 -6.38
N GLY A 107 -0.10 -36.95 -6.42
CA GLY A 107 0.29 -35.58 -6.59
C GLY A 107 -0.10 -35.11 -8.00
N GLY A 108 -1.08 -34.24 -8.08
CA GLY A 108 -1.47 -33.51 -9.26
C GLY A 108 -1.86 -32.13 -8.81
N GLY A 109 -1.17 -31.10 -9.34
CA GLY A 109 -1.57 -29.71 -9.13
C GLY A 109 -3.02 -29.55 -9.51
N THR A 110 -3.88 -29.50 -8.54
CA THR A 110 -5.33 -29.37 -8.74
C THR A 110 -5.62 -27.99 -9.29
N TYR A 111 -5.94 -27.92 -10.58
CA TYR A 111 -6.73 -26.84 -11.14
C TYR A 111 -8.01 -26.75 -10.30
N ASN A 112 -8.05 -25.73 -9.42
CA ASN A 112 -9.23 -25.42 -8.67
C ASN A 112 -10.04 -24.45 -9.53
N PRO A 113 -11.20 -24.86 -10.11
CA PRO A 113 -12.00 -23.97 -10.93
C PRO A 113 -12.42 -22.74 -10.12
N PRO A 114 -12.57 -21.55 -10.77
CA PRO A 114 -13.06 -20.36 -10.08
C PRO A 114 -14.37 -20.66 -9.36
N PRO A 115 -14.58 -20.17 -8.13
CA PRO A 115 -15.81 -20.38 -7.40
C PRO A 115 -17.02 -19.82 -8.18
N ALA A 116 -18.16 -20.49 -8.10
CA ALA A 116 -19.40 -20.01 -8.71
C ALA A 116 -19.81 -18.68 -8.08
N GLY A 117 -20.32 -17.75 -8.89
CA GLY A 117 -20.78 -16.43 -8.44
C GLY A 117 -20.47 -15.33 -9.46
N THR A 118 -20.74 -14.08 -9.08
CA THR A 118 -20.37 -12.93 -9.91
C THR A 118 -18.83 -12.79 -10.03
N LEU A 119 -18.36 -12.08 -11.04
CA LEU A 119 -16.91 -11.82 -11.23
C LEU A 119 -16.25 -11.34 -9.93
N GLY A 120 -16.88 -10.39 -9.23
CA GLY A 120 -16.34 -9.85 -7.98
C GLY A 120 -16.32 -10.90 -6.85
N GLN A 121 -17.37 -11.71 -6.71
CA GLN A 121 -17.38 -12.79 -5.70
C GLN A 121 -16.30 -13.83 -5.98
N GLN A 122 -16.07 -14.17 -7.24
CA GLN A 122 -14.99 -15.06 -7.65
C GLN A 122 -13.61 -14.45 -7.34
N ALA A 123 -13.43 -13.15 -7.63
CA ALA A 123 -12.19 -12.42 -7.32
C ALA A 123 -11.92 -12.42 -5.81
N ALA A 124 -12.93 -12.11 -4.99
CA ALA A 124 -12.82 -12.13 -3.53
C ALA A 124 -12.43 -13.52 -2.98
N ALA A 125 -13.03 -14.59 -3.53
CA ALA A 125 -12.72 -15.96 -3.13
C ALA A 125 -11.32 -16.41 -3.59
N ILE A 126 -10.89 -16.03 -4.78
CA ILE A 126 -9.54 -16.31 -5.29
C ILE A 126 -8.49 -15.57 -4.45
N ALA A 127 -8.72 -14.29 -4.12
CA ALA A 127 -7.78 -13.49 -3.33
C ALA A 127 -7.48 -14.13 -1.97
N GLN A 128 -8.48 -14.71 -1.30
CA GLN A 128 -8.32 -15.37 0.00
C GLN A 128 -7.41 -16.59 -0.04
N GLN A 129 -7.21 -17.23 -1.20
CA GLN A 129 -6.28 -18.37 -1.36
C GLN A 129 -4.81 -17.94 -1.20
N TYR A 130 -4.53 -16.64 -1.26
CA TYR A 130 -3.18 -16.07 -1.16
C TYR A 130 -2.90 -15.42 0.19
N LEU A 131 -3.75 -15.62 1.20
CA LEU A 131 -3.46 -15.20 2.57
C LEU A 131 -2.11 -15.77 3.03
N GLY A 132 -1.29 -14.93 3.66
CA GLY A 132 0.02 -15.33 4.15
C GLY A 132 1.14 -15.26 3.11
N VAL A 133 0.86 -15.01 1.83
CA VAL A 133 1.90 -14.80 0.81
C VAL A 133 2.68 -13.52 1.10
N PRO A 134 4.04 -13.55 1.08
CA PRO A 134 4.85 -12.39 1.39
C PRO A 134 4.57 -11.18 0.47
N TYR A 135 4.67 -9.98 1.04
CA TYR A 135 4.73 -8.76 0.25
C TYR A 135 6.08 -8.70 -0.51
N VAL A 136 6.00 -8.49 -1.82
CA VAL A 136 7.16 -8.22 -2.67
C VAL A 136 6.84 -7.01 -3.55
N TRP A 137 7.66 -5.97 -3.47
CA TRP A 137 7.49 -4.78 -4.32
C TRP A 137 7.55 -5.15 -5.82
N GLY A 138 6.54 -4.73 -6.59
CA GLY A 138 6.41 -5.12 -8.00
C GLY A 138 6.02 -6.59 -8.21
N GLY A 139 5.73 -7.34 -7.14
CA GLY A 139 5.33 -8.74 -7.22
C GLY A 139 3.88 -8.92 -7.67
N ALA A 140 3.66 -9.84 -8.61
CA ALA A 140 2.32 -10.18 -9.14
C ALA A 140 2.19 -11.70 -9.34
N SER A 141 2.72 -12.51 -8.42
CA SER A 141 2.68 -13.97 -8.49
C SER A 141 2.58 -14.59 -7.09
N PRO A 142 2.23 -15.89 -6.97
CA PRO A 142 2.16 -16.59 -5.68
C PRO A 142 3.46 -16.62 -4.87
N SER A 143 4.61 -16.28 -5.46
CA SER A 143 5.87 -16.11 -4.74
C SER A 143 5.98 -14.79 -3.99
N GLY A 144 5.12 -13.82 -4.28
CA GLY A 144 5.03 -12.53 -3.62
C GLY A 144 4.17 -11.54 -4.38
N PHE A 145 3.43 -10.73 -3.66
CA PHE A 145 2.56 -9.70 -4.21
C PHE A 145 2.86 -8.32 -3.63
N ASP A 146 2.72 -7.27 -4.43
CA ASP A 146 2.39 -5.96 -3.93
C ASP A 146 0.87 -5.73 -3.97
N CYS A 147 0.40 -4.56 -3.52
CA CYS A 147 -1.03 -4.27 -3.42
C CYS A 147 -1.77 -4.37 -4.76
N SER A 148 -1.23 -3.79 -5.82
CA SER A 148 -1.79 -3.82 -7.17
C SER A 148 -1.53 -5.15 -7.89
N GLY A 149 -0.40 -5.80 -7.62
CA GLY A 149 -0.07 -7.11 -8.20
C GLY A 149 -0.97 -8.23 -7.73
N LEU A 150 -1.41 -8.20 -6.47
CA LEU A 150 -2.46 -9.11 -5.99
C LEU A 150 -3.75 -8.93 -6.80
N VAL A 151 -4.19 -7.69 -7.04
CA VAL A 151 -5.37 -7.37 -7.86
C VAL A 151 -5.21 -7.90 -9.27
N VAL A 152 -4.11 -7.56 -9.94
CA VAL A 152 -3.83 -7.98 -11.33
C VAL A 152 -3.82 -9.49 -11.46
N TYR A 153 -3.17 -10.18 -10.54
CA TYR A 153 -3.10 -11.63 -10.54
C TYR A 153 -4.47 -12.28 -10.35
N VAL A 154 -5.24 -11.81 -9.37
CA VAL A 154 -6.56 -12.36 -9.05
C VAL A 154 -7.52 -12.19 -10.22
N TYR A 155 -7.60 -10.99 -10.78
CA TYR A 155 -8.47 -10.71 -11.92
C TYR A 155 -7.97 -11.38 -13.21
N GLY A 156 -6.67 -11.50 -13.39
CA GLY A 156 -6.06 -12.24 -14.49
C GLY A 156 -6.45 -13.71 -14.52
N ARG A 157 -6.64 -14.34 -13.35
CA ARG A 157 -7.17 -15.71 -13.24
C ARG A 157 -8.62 -15.85 -13.69
N LEU A 158 -9.35 -14.76 -13.74
CA LEU A 158 -10.72 -14.67 -14.23
C LEU A 158 -10.81 -14.17 -15.69
N GLY A 159 -9.65 -14.03 -16.37
CA GLY A 159 -9.59 -13.58 -17.75
C GLY A 159 -9.65 -12.05 -17.92
N VAL A 160 -9.63 -11.29 -16.84
CA VAL A 160 -9.66 -9.82 -16.87
C VAL A 160 -8.24 -9.27 -16.75
N SER A 161 -7.77 -8.58 -17.81
CA SER A 161 -6.44 -7.93 -17.82
C SER A 161 -6.55 -6.54 -17.22
N LEU A 162 -5.80 -6.29 -16.15
CA LEU A 162 -5.75 -5.00 -15.45
C LEU A 162 -4.33 -4.45 -15.43
N PRO A 163 -4.16 -3.11 -15.38
CA PRO A 163 -2.83 -2.50 -15.26
C PRO A 163 -2.25 -2.69 -13.85
N HIS A 164 -0.93 -3.01 -13.77
CA HIS A 164 -0.22 -3.16 -12.51
C HIS A 164 0.23 -1.80 -11.95
N TYR A 165 -0.72 -0.93 -11.67
CA TYR A 165 -0.51 0.40 -11.09
C TYR A 165 -1.82 0.94 -10.49
N THR A 166 -1.79 1.35 -9.23
CA THR A 166 -2.98 1.72 -8.45
C THR A 166 -3.80 2.86 -9.09
N VAL A 167 -3.12 3.92 -9.57
CA VAL A 167 -3.79 5.05 -10.23
C VAL A 167 -4.49 4.62 -11.53
N SER A 168 -3.90 3.68 -12.27
CA SER A 168 -4.54 3.14 -13.48
C SER A 168 -5.70 2.20 -13.15
N LEU A 169 -5.60 1.43 -12.05
CA LEU A 169 -6.71 0.61 -11.53
C LEU A 169 -7.91 1.46 -11.12
N TRP A 170 -7.69 2.67 -10.60
CA TRP A 170 -8.74 3.64 -10.26
C TRP A 170 -9.61 4.00 -11.46
N SER A 171 -9.05 3.99 -12.67
CA SER A 171 -9.74 4.31 -13.92
C SER A 171 -10.19 3.05 -14.69
N SER A 172 -10.05 1.84 -14.12
CA SER A 172 -10.31 0.58 -14.83
C SER A 172 -11.74 0.06 -14.69
N GLY A 173 -12.64 0.77 -14.02
CA GLY A 173 -14.02 0.34 -13.83
C GLY A 173 -14.96 1.45 -13.38
N ALA A 174 -16.15 1.06 -12.93
CA ALA A 174 -17.16 1.99 -12.44
C ALA A 174 -16.89 2.36 -10.96
N HIS A 175 -16.90 3.65 -10.64
CA HIS A 175 -16.82 4.10 -9.24
C HIS A 175 -18.09 3.73 -8.48
N VAL A 176 -17.92 3.22 -7.26
CA VAL A 176 -19.02 2.84 -6.38
C VAL A 176 -18.89 3.55 -5.04
N SER A 177 -20.03 3.95 -4.47
CA SER A 177 -20.06 4.54 -3.14
C SER A 177 -19.82 3.48 -2.06
N ARG A 178 -19.40 3.92 -0.87
CA ARG A 178 -19.03 3.02 0.23
C ARG A 178 -20.19 2.12 0.70
N ASP A 179 -21.40 2.62 0.63
CA ASP A 179 -22.64 1.91 0.98
C ASP A 179 -23.08 0.88 -0.08
N GLN A 180 -22.55 1.00 -1.30
CA GLN A 180 -22.83 0.09 -2.43
C GLN A 180 -21.73 -0.94 -2.66
N LEU A 181 -20.75 -1.03 -1.76
CA LEU A 181 -19.65 -1.98 -1.87
C LEU A 181 -20.15 -3.43 -1.91
N ALA A 182 -19.64 -4.17 -2.89
CA ALA A 182 -19.87 -5.60 -3.05
C ALA A 182 -18.54 -6.37 -3.11
N PRO A 183 -18.53 -7.67 -2.72
CA PRO A 183 -17.31 -8.48 -2.82
C PRO A 183 -16.67 -8.41 -4.21
N GLY A 184 -15.34 -8.18 -4.24
CA GLY A 184 -14.55 -7.98 -5.44
C GLY A 184 -14.29 -6.52 -5.79
N ASP A 185 -15.05 -5.55 -5.26
CA ASP A 185 -14.75 -4.15 -5.51
C ASP A 185 -13.33 -3.81 -5.05
N LEU A 186 -12.62 -3.02 -5.84
CA LEU A 186 -11.31 -2.50 -5.48
C LEU A 186 -11.49 -1.30 -4.54
N VAL A 187 -10.89 -1.34 -3.37
CA VAL A 187 -10.92 -0.26 -2.38
C VAL A 187 -9.58 0.44 -2.31
N PHE A 188 -9.57 1.77 -2.36
CA PHE A 188 -8.36 2.59 -2.49
C PHE A 188 -8.13 3.45 -1.27
N PHE A 189 -6.84 3.72 -0.98
CA PHE A 189 -6.39 4.43 0.20
C PHE A 189 -5.16 5.29 -0.07
N TYR A 190 -4.92 6.31 0.77
CA TYR A 190 -3.71 7.14 0.81
C TYR A 190 -3.44 7.88 -0.51
N SER A 191 -4.46 8.56 -1.06
CA SER A 191 -4.36 9.26 -2.35
C SER A 191 -3.96 8.33 -3.50
N LEU A 192 -4.59 7.16 -3.55
CA LEU A 192 -4.37 6.07 -4.52
C LEU A 192 -3.00 5.38 -4.42
N ASP A 193 -2.28 5.53 -3.30
CA ASP A 193 -1.01 4.81 -3.10
C ASP A 193 -1.22 3.34 -2.74
N HIS A 194 -2.44 2.96 -2.35
CA HIS A 194 -2.75 1.60 -1.92
C HIS A 194 -4.09 1.11 -2.42
N VAL A 195 -4.20 -0.20 -2.65
CA VAL A 195 -5.43 -0.87 -3.12
C VAL A 195 -5.59 -2.23 -2.44
N GLY A 196 -6.85 -2.63 -2.23
CA GLY A 196 -7.24 -3.97 -1.80
C GLY A 196 -8.51 -4.44 -2.49
N ILE A 197 -8.88 -5.70 -2.29
CA ILE A 197 -10.10 -6.32 -2.82
C ILE A 197 -11.10 -6.46 -1.68
N TYR A 198 -12.26 -5.87 -1.80
CA TYR A 198 -13.32 -5.93 -0.80
C TYR A 198 -13.91 -7.36 -0.72
N LEU A 199 -14.11 -7.84 0.50
CA LEU A 199 -14.63 -9.19 0.77
C LEU A 199 -16.09 -9.22 1.23
N GLY A 200 -16.66 -8.05 1.55
CA GLY A 200 -17.94 -7.93 2.22
C GLY A 200 -17.79 -7.68 3.72
N GLY A 201 -18.88 -7.26 4.38
CA GLY A 201 -18.90 -7.06 5.84
C GLY A 201 -17.93 -6.00 6.37
N GLY A 202 -17.49 -5.07 5.55
CA GLY A 202 -16.49 -4.07 5.92
C GLY A 202 -15.06 -4.60 5.94
N LEU A 203 -14.78 -5.76 5.35
CA LEU A 203 -13.46 -6.39 5.28
C LEU A 203 -12.91 -6.32 3.85
N PHE A 204 -11.58 -6.22 3.74
CA PHE A 204 -10.87 -6.29 2.47
C PHE A 204 -9.55 -7.03 2.61
N ILE A 205 -9.08 -7.65 1.53
CA ILE A 205 -7.80 -8.35 1.47
C ILE A 205 -6.81 -7.54 0.65
N HIS A 206 -5.56 -7.47 1.10
CA HIS A 206 -4.51 -6.69 0.47
C HIS A 206 -3.11 -7.21 0.83
N ALA A 207 -2.10 -6.79 0.07
CA ALA A 207 -0.69 -6.90 0.41
C ALA A 207 -0.21 -5.52 0.91
N PRO A 208 -0.01 -5.31 2.24
CA PRO A 208 0.14 -3.95 2.80
C PRO A 208 1.43 -3.24 2.41
N HIS A 209 2.58 -3.81 2.76
CA HIS A 209 3.92 -3.22 2.56
C HIS A 209 5.02 -4.25 2.79
N THR A 210 6.25 -3.88 2.46
CA THR A 210 7.46 -4.70 2.70
C THR A 210 7.54 -5.18 4.16
N GLY A 211 7.86 -6.44 4.36
CA GLY A 211 7.93 -7.06 5.68
C GLY A 211 6.61 -7.62 6.20
N THR A 212 5.54 -7.54 5.40
CA THR A 212 4.22 -8.11 5.73
C THR A 212 3.82 -9.22 4.74
N VAL A 213 2.64 -9.75 4.94
CA VAL A 213 2.03 -10.75 4.06
C VAL A 213 0.66 -10.29 3.58
N VAL A 214 0.11 -10.94 2.58
CA VAL A 214 -1.29 -10.77 2.19
C VAL A 214 -2.18 -11.07 3.39
N GLN A 215 -3.03 -10.12 3.76
CA GLN A 215 -3.87 -10.19 4.96
C GLN A 215 -5.25 -9.56 4.75
N ILE A 216 -6.16 -9.85 5.67
CA ILE A 216 -7.48 -9.21 5.73
C ILE A 216 -7.42 -8.07 6.75
N SER A 217 -7.98 -6.92 6.36
CA SER A 217 -8.12 -5.74 7.20
C SER A 217 -9.55 -5.21 7.18
N SER A 218 -9.89 -4.37 8.16
CA SER A 218 -11.21 -3.75 8.27
C SER A 218 -11.20 -2.32 7.74
N LEU A 219 -12.14 -2.00 6.84
CA LEU A 219 -12.44 -0.64 6.38
C LEU A 219 -12.89 0.28 7.53
N ASN A 220 -13.39 -0.31 8.62
CA ASN A 220 -13.91 0.43 9.78
C ASN A 220 -12.83 0.70 10.84
N SER A 221 -11.61 0.19 10.66
CA SER A 221 -10.49 0.58 11.53
C SER A 221 -10.20 2.07 11.34
N SER A 222 -9.78 2.76 12.41
CA SER A 222 -9.46 4.19 12.35
C SER A 222 -8.40 4.50 11.29
N TRP A 223 -7.46 3.57 11.09
CA TRP A 223 -6.37 3.69 10.14
C TRP A 223 -6.86 3.73 8.68
N TYR A 224 -7.69 2.76 8.27
CA TYR A 224 -8.18 2.69 6.89
C TYR A 224 -9.39 3.58 6.62
N SER A 225 -10.24 3.82 7.63
CA SER A 225 -11.40 4.69 7.46
C SER A 225 -11.03 6.16 7.19
N SER A 226 -9.94 6.64 7.79
CA SER A 226 -9.42 8.00 7.58
C SER A 226 -8.66 8.18 6.26
N ALA A 227 -8.15 7.09 5.69
CA ALA A 227 -7.35 7.09 4.47
C ALA A 227 -8.13 6.62 3.23
N TYR A 228 -9.42 6.33 3.36
CA TYR A 228 -10.25 5.78 2.28
C TYR A 228 -10.54 6.83 1.21
N ASP A 229 -10.11 6.57 -0.03
CA ASP A 229 -10.30 7.45 -1.18
C ASP A 229 -11.57 7.12 -1.98
N GLY A 230 -12.00 5.84 -1.97
CA GLY A 230 -13.16 5.37 -2.73
C GLY A 230 -13.00 3.94 -3.21
N ALA A 231 -13.88 3.53 -4.11
CA ALA A 231 -13.86 2.18 -4.68
C ALA A 231 -14.23 2.15 -6.16
N VAL A 232 -13.77 1.07 -6.82
CA VAL A 232 -14.03 0.81 -8.24
C VAL A 232 -14.51 -0.63 -8.41
N ARG A 233 -15.60 -0.81 -9.16
CA ARG A 233 -16.11 -2.13 -9.57
C ARG A 233 -15.61 -2.50 -10.94
N ILE A 234 -14.93 -3.63 -11.03
CA ILE A 234 -14.50 -4.20 -12.30
C ILE A 234 -15.64 -5.00 -12.91
N SER A 235 -15.97 -4.68 -14.16
CA SER A 235 -16.90 -5.44 -15.00
C SER A 235 -16.11 -6.31 -15.98
N GLY A 236 -16.50 -7.55 -16.16
CA GLY A 236 -15.99 -8.45 -17.19
C GLY A 236 -16.75 -8.28 -18.48
#